data_2659066f87079bd6e62f43860cf681ca
#
_entry.id   2659066f87079bd6e62f43860cf681ca
#
_cell.length_a   1.000
_cell.length_b   1.000
_cell.length_c   1.000
_cell.angle_alpha   90.00
_cell.angle_beta   90.00
_cell.angle_gamma   90.00
#
_symmetry.space_group_name_H-M   'P 1'
#
loop_
_entity.id
_entity.type
_entity.pdbx_description
1 polymer ?
#
loop_
_entity_poly.entity_id
_entity_poly.type
_entity_poly.pdbx_seq_one_letter_code
_entity_poly.pdbx_strand_id
1 'polypeptide(L)' 'MYAFFVRKYGNKRYRMYNGTFRELKCAGLFYELLKKAGLPQGTQVQLRIYDINSQKWKWLRDWNDL' A
#
# COMPACT_ATOMS: atom_id res chain seq x y z
N MET A 1 10.21 -5.30 -4.82
CA MET A 1 9.94 -4.45 -3.65
C MET A 1 8.50 -3.98 -3.69
N TYR A 2 7.84 -4.01 -2.56
CA TYR A 2 6.43 -3.67 -2.43
C TYR A 2 6.25 -2.62 -1.35
N ALA A 3 5.22 -1.81 -1.45
CA ALA A 3 4.84 -0.89 -0.40
C ALA A 3 3.35 -0.58 -0.47
N PHE A 4 2.80 -0.23 0.68
CA PHE A 4 1.44 0.29 0.75
C PHE A 4 1.49 1.81 0.62
N PHE A 5 0.57 2.33 -0.17
CA PHE A 5 0.40 3.77 -0.35
C PHE A 5 -0.99 4.14 0.13
N VAL A 6 -1.07 5.18 0.91
CA VAL A 6 -2.33 5.61 1.50
C VAL A 6 -2.67 7.03 1.08
N ARG A 7 -3.96 7.29 0.99
CA ARG A 7 -4.50 8.61 0.69
C ARG A 7 -5.69 8.87 1.59
N LYS A 8 -5.67 9.95 2.33
CA LYS A 8 -6.82 10.36 3.14
C LYS A 8 -7.88 10.99 2.24
N TYR A 9 -9.13 10.86 2.66
CA TYR A 9 -10.24 11.51 1.97
C TYR A 9 -9.96 13.01 1.80
N GLY A 10 -10.14 13.51 0.57
CA GLY A 10 -9.88 14.89 0.23
C GLY A 10 -8.47 15.18 -0.27
N ASN A 11 -7.51 14.30 -0.05
CA ASN A 11 -6.15 14.44 -0.58
C ASN A 11 -6.06 13.82 -1.97
N LYS A 12 -5.27 14.47 -2.84
CA LYS A 12 -5.09 13.99 -4.21
C LYS A 12 -3.93 13.02 -4.37
N ARG A 13 -2.98 13.01 -3.41
CA ARG A 13 -1.75 12.24 -3.53
C ARG A 13 -1.70 11.10 -2.53
N TYR A 14 -1.23 9.96 -3.00
CA TYR A 14 -0.88 8.84 -2.15
C TYR A 14 0.49 9.04 -1.53
N ARG A 15 0.64 8.57 -0.30
CA ARG A 15 1.92 8.57 0.41
C ARG A 15 2.30 7.15 0.78
N MET A 16 3.60 6.83 0.73
CA MET A 16 4.08 5.55 1.21
C MET A 16 3.79 5.40 2.70
N TYR A 17 3.29 4.24 3.08
CA TYR A 17 2.92 3.96 4.45
C TYR A 17 3.83 2.88 5.02
N ASN A 18 4.56 3.21 6.07
CA ASN A 18 5.35 2.28 6.90
C ASN A 18 6.48 1.55 6.16
N GLY A 19 7.02 2.12 5.08
CA GLY A 19 8.21 1.58 4.42
C GLY A 19 7.93 0.52 3.38
N THR A 20 8.96 -0.25 3.05
CA THR A 20 8.93 -1.19 1.92
C THR A 20 9.07 -2.63 2.38
N PHE A 21 8.62 -3.57 1.55
CA PHE A 21 8.73 -5.00 1.77
C PHE A 21 9.44 -5.63 0.58
N ARG A 22 10.36 -6.54 0.83
CA ARG A 22 11.04 -7.27 -0.25
C ARG A 22 10.14 -8.32 -0.86
N GLU A 23 9.34 -8.97 -0.06
CA GLU A 23 8.52 -10.10 -0.49
C GLU A 23 7.03 -9.77 -0.34
N LEU A 24 6.23 -10.26 -1.27
CA LEU A 24 4.79 -10.10 -1.22
C LEU A 24 4.20 -10.77 0.03
N LYS A 25 4.78 -11.86 0.48
CA LYS A 25 4.38 -12.55 1.71
C LYS A 25 4.44 -11.63 2.93
N CYS A 26 5.51 -10.85 3.05
CA CYS A 26 5.66 -9.90 4.15
C CYS A 26 4.64 -8.78 4.06
N ALA A 27 4.38 -8.27 2.86
CA ALA A 27 3.34 -7.29 2.65
C ALA A 27 1.96 -7.83 3.06
N GLY A 28 1.69 -9.10 2.74
CA GLY A 28 0.44 -9.75 3.12
C GLY A 28 0.25 -9.85 4.63
N LEU A 29 1.32 -10.17 5.36
CA LEU A 29 1.27 -10.21 6.83
C LEU A 29 0.98 -8.82 7.41
N PHE A 30 1.61 -7.81 6.86
CA PHE A 30 1.37 -6.43 7.28
C PHE A 30 -0.05 -6.00 6.99
N TYR A 31 -0.58 -6.40 5.84
CA TYR A 31 -1.97 -6.14 5.48
C TYR A 31 -2.94 -6.72 6.52
N GLU A 32 -2.69 -7.94 7.00
CA GLU A 32 -3.52 -8.54 8.04
C GLU A 32 -3.50 -7.72 9.33
N LEU A 33 -2.34 -7.19 9.70
CA LEU A 33 -2.23 -6.31 10.85
C LEU A 33 -3.01 -5.00 10.65
N LEU A 34 -2.94 -4.43 9.45
CA LEU A 34 -3.70 -3.22 9.13
C LEU A 34 -5.21 -3.46 9.21
N LYS A 35 -5.68 -4.62 8.74
CA LYS A 35 -7.09 -4.98 8.83
C LYS A 35 -7.57 -5.03 10.28
N LYS A 36 -6.76 -5.60 11.17
CA LYS A 36 -7.11 -5.69 12.59
C LYS A 36 -7.09 -4.34 13.28
N ALA A 37 -6.09 -3.52 12.99
CA ALA A 37 -5.97 -2.20 13.59
C ALA A 37 -7.02 -1.23 13.05
N GLY A 38 -7.41 -1.43 11.79
CA GLY A 38 -8.29 -0.51 11.09
C GLY A 38 -7.55 0.73 10.63
N LEU A 39 -8.17 1.44 9.70
CA LEU A 39 -7.68 2.73 9.22
C LEU A 39 -8.81 3.76 9.37
N PRO A 40 -8.48 5.03 9.52
CA PRO A 40 -9.52 6.08 9.60
C PRO A 40 -10.46 5.98 8.41
N GLN A 41 -11.73 6.23 8.67
CA GLN A 41 -12.75 6.22 7.62
C GLN A 41 -12.37 7.18 6.50
N GLY A 42 -12.56 6.74 5.25
CA GLY A 42 -12.19 7.52 4.09
C GLY A 42 -10.75 7.36 3.63
N THR A 43 -9.95 6.54 4.32
CA THR A 43 -8.59 6.23 3.90
C THR A 43 -8.63 5.24 2.75
N GLN A 44 -7.94 5.56 1.67
CA GLN A 44 -7.77 4.66 0.53
C GLN A 44 -6.36 4.08 0.55
N VAL A 45 -6.25 2.78 0.29
CA VAL A 45 -4.98 2.06 0.36
C VAL A 45 -4.73 1.32 -0.94
N GLN A 46 -3.50 1.43 -1.44
CA GLN A 46 -3.04 0.68 -2.61
C GLN A 46 -1.77 -0.06 -2.27
N LEU A 47 -1.66 -1.29 -2.74
CA LEU A 47 -0.40 -2.01 -2.77
C LEU A 47 0.27 -1.73 -4.11
N ARG A 48 1.52 -1.28 -4.07
CA ARG A 48 2.30 -0.97 -5.27
C ARG A 48 3.58 -1.77 -5.29
N ILE A 49 4.06 -2.05 -6.48
CA ILE A 49 5.34 -2.69 -6.73
C ILE A 49 6.30 -1.69 -7.36
N TYR A 50 7.57 -1.71 -6.92
CA TYR A 50 8.59 -0.86 -7.51
C TYR A 50 9.16 -1.51 -8.76
N ASP A 51 9.11 -0.78 -9.87
CA ASP A 51 9.70 -1.22 -11.13
C ASP A 51 11.08 -0.60 -11.29
N ILE A 52 12.10 -1.45 -11.22
CA ILE A 52 13.50 -1.02 -11.33
C ILE A 52 13.79 -0.40 -12.69
N ASN A 53 13.18 -0.93 -13.74
CA ASN A 53 13.45 -0.48 -15.11
C ASN A 53 12.98 0.96 -15.35
N SER A 54 11.80 1.30 -14.86
CA SER A 54 11.25 2.65 -15.00
C SER A 54 11.54 3.54 -13.80
N GLN A 55 12.06 2.95 -12.72
CA GLN A 55 12.30 3.63 -11.44
C GLN A 55 11.04 4.29 -10.89
N LYS A 56 9.92 3.61 -11.04
CA LYS A 56 8.61 4.11 -10.60
C LYS A 56 7.85 3.03 -9.85
N TRP A 57 7.01 3.48 -8.94
CA TRP A 57 6.04 2.62 -8.29
C TRP A 57 4.85 2.41 -9.21
N LYS A 58 4.46 1.15 -9.37
CA LYS A 58 3.30 0.79 -10.19
C LYS A 58 2.21 0.20 -9.32
N TRP A 59 0.97 0.53 -9.62
CA TRP A 59 -0.19 -0.01 -8.92
C TRP A 59 -0.25 -1.52 -9.11
N LEU A 60 -0.56 -2.23 -8.02
CA LEU A 60 -0.74 -3.67 -8.05
C LEU A 60 -2.16 -4.05 -7.65
N ARG A 61 -2.61 -3.59 -6.49
CA ARG A 61 -3.95 -3.90 -5.97
C ARG A 61 -4.47 -2.78 -5.07
N ASP A 62 -5.79 -2.67 -5.01
CA ASP A 62 -6.46 -1.84 -4.02
C ASP A 62 -6.70 -2.62 -2.73
N TRP A 63 -7.00 -1.90 -1.65
CA TRP A 63 -7.25 -2.46 -0.33
C TRP A 63 -8.27 -3.59 -0.35
N ASN A 64 -9.39 -3.39 -1.06
CA ASN A 64 -10.49 -4.36 -1.08
C ASN A 64 -10.16 -5.61 -1.90
N ASP A 65 -9.10 -5.58 -2.69
CA ASP A 65 -8.68 -6.70 -3.54
C ASP A 65 -7.64 -7.58 -2.85
N LEU A 66 -7.16 -7.16 -1.69
CA LEU A 66 -6.19 -7.91 -0.90
C LEU A 66 -6.91 -8.88 0.06
#